data_a98c55886497c72a61772b2055febc38
#
_entry.id   a98c55886497c72a61772b2055febc38
#
_cell.length_a   1.000
_cell.length_b   1.000
_cell.length_c   1.000
_cell.angle_alpha   90.00
_cell.angle_beta   90.00
_cell.angle_gamma   90.00
#
_symmetry.space_group_name_H-M   'P 1'
#
loop_
_entity.id
_entity.type
_entity.pdbx_description
1 polymer ?
#
loop_
_entity_poly.entity_id
_entity_poly.type
_entity_poly.pdbx_seq_one_letter_code
_entity_poly.pdbx_strand_id
1 'polypeptide(L)'
;MMKTKPAMLTTFLLITGLFACSEEKPDTLPIHSTKVSAVPPASTYNVALAGNAFITTPAGGSEVLTDNGLGNWTSSSSITSVYFRLGLSGQLNVAVKAKVPSGTSVIKVNINGKGFNVKLTGDTWSTYPAGSVNIGTAGYVKVALQGVSKTGSFFADVSDIVISGVSTASNVVYANDPANYYWSRRGPSVHLGFTPPSGTTAEWFYSELNVPPGQDKIGSYFMANGFSGGYFGIQVNSGTERRVLFSVWDPTTGKTSLVRKGPNVVDNTFGGEGTGGQSYLLFNWKAGSTYKFLTHARPDGSGGTDYSCWIYTPESGSWRFIATWKRPNTVTYLTGLYSFLENFYDAAGYQERKALYSNQWIRSTTGEWIELTTARFTADATAANDQRRDYAGGVESGKFFLRNCGFFSDYVNYNTNFTRTPTGVQPAVDLSTLP
;
A
#
# COMPACT_ATOMS: atom_id res chain seq x y z
N MET A 1 47.84 12.65 -35.58
CA MET A 1 48.60 11.44 -35.92
C MET A 1 47.59 10.31 -36.11
N MET A 2 47.34 10.02 -37.38
CA MET A 2 46.50 8.91 -37.85
C MET A 2 47.23 7.60 -37.65
N LYS A 3 46.52 6.54 -37.22
CA LYS A 3 46.93 5.16 -37.53
C LYS A 3 45.69 4.32 -37.84
N THR A 4 45.81 3.74 -39.02
CA THR A 4 44.96 2.99 -39.89
C THR A 4 44.60 1.58 -39.37
N LYS A 5 43.43 1.08 -39.80
CA LYS A 5 43.01 -0.33 -39.75
C LYS A 5 43.83 -1.22 -40.68
N PRO A 6 43.82 -2.54 -40.50
CA PRO A 6 43.84 -3.45 -41.65
C PRO A 6 42.58 -4.31 -41.75
N ALA A 7 42.15 -4.46 -42.99
CA ALA A 7 41.16 -5.40 -43.48
C ALA A 7 41.74 -6.82 -43.52
N MET A 8 40.90 -7.83 -43.31
CA MET A 8 41.28 -9.24 -43.57
C MET A 8 40.28 -9.91 -44.51
N LEU A 9 40.88 -10.50 -45.48
CA LEU A 9 40.40 -11.02 -46.73
C LEU A 9 39.68 -12.37 -46.57
N THR A 10 38.56 -12.53 -47.27
CA THR A 10 37.76 -13.76 -47.38
C THR A 10 38.39 -14.72 -48.37
N THR A 11 38.65 -15.96 -47.96
CA THR A 11 39.07 -17.04 -48.89
C THR A 11 37.94 -18.06 -48.98
N PHE A 12 37.37 -18.18 -50.19
CA PHE A 12 36.47 -19.25 -50.60
C PHE A 12 37.28 -20.51 -50.90
N LEU A 13 36.93 -21.69 -50.37
CA LEU A 13 37.42 -22.98 -50.79
C LEU A 13 36.23 -23.84 -51.26
N LEU A 14 36.24 -24.16 -52.52
CA LEU A 14 35.30 -25.05 -53.21
C LEU A 14 35.80 -26.47 -53.02
N ILE A 15 35.04 -27.40 -52.48
CA ILE A 15 35.33 -28.84 -52.51
C ILE A 15 34.12 -29.56 -53.09
N THR A 16 34.42 -30.23 -54.20
CA THR A 16 33.52 -31.06 -55.00
C THR A 16 33.16 -32.36 -54.29
N GLY A 17 31.95 -32.84 -54.53
CA GLY A 17 31.36 -33.98 -53.87
C GLY A 17 31.80 -35.33 -54.30
N LEU A 18 31.58 -36.32 -53.48
CA LEU A 18 31.43 -37.72 -53.78
C LEU A 18 30.18 -38.27 -53.12
N PHE A 19 29.25 -38.77 -53.95
CA PHE A 19 28.08 -39.50 -53.49
C PHE A 19 28.52 -40.89 -52.99
N ALA A 20 28.20 -41.17 -51.73
CA ALA A 20 28.19 -42.55 -51.22
C ALA A 20 26.77 -42.79 -50.65
N CYS A 21 26.09 -43.79 -51.27
CA CYS A 21 24.80 -44.31 -50.77
C CYS A 21 25.07 -45.02 -49.42
N SER A 22 24.41 -44.61 -48.38
CA SER A 22 24.32 -45.35 -47.09
C SER A 22 22.87 -45.52 -46.68
N GLU A 23 22.55 -46.74 -46.31
CA GLU A 23 21.24 -47.23 -45.89
C GLU A 23 20.63 -46.37 -44.77
N GLU A 24 19.37 -45.96 -44.90
CA GLU A 24 18.58 -45.34 -43.88
C GLU A 24 18.32 -46.29 -42.71
N LYS A 25 18.86 -45.99 -41.55
CA LYS A 25 18.38 -46.53 -40.28
C LYS A 25 17.12 -45.71 -39.85
N PRO A 26 16.11 -46.38 -39.26
CA PRO A 26 14.92 -45.65 -38.81
C PRO A 26 15.27 -44.67 -37.70
N ASP A 27 14.89 -43.39 -37.92
CA ASP A 27 14.99 -42.30 -36.96
C ASP A 27 14.18 -42.65 -35.72
N THR A 28 14.88 -42.96 -34.64
CA THR A 28 14.30 -42.91 -33.29
C THR A 28 14.19 -41.43 -32.90
N LEU A 29 12.98 -40.88 -32.93
CA LEU A 29 12.68 -39.58 -32.39
C LEU A 29 13.24 -39.46 -30.98
N PRO A 30 13.96 -38.35 -30.63
CA PRO A 30 14.43 -38.15 -29.27
C PRO A 30 13.21 -38.02 -28.34
N ILE A 31 13.13 -38.91 -27.34
CA ILE A 31 12.20 -38.78 -26.25
C ILE A 31 12.60 -37.50 -25.51
N HIS A 32 11.84 -36.40 -25.73
CA HIS A 32 11.92 -35.21 -24.90
C HIS A 32 11.43 -35.60 -23.51
N SER A 33 12.36 -36.00 -22.66
CA SER A 33 12.14 -36.05 -21.22
C SER A 33 11.84 -34.61 -20.76
N THR A 34 10.58 -34.27 -20.67
CA THR A 34 10.17 -33.08 -19.90
C THR A 34 10.65 -33.34 -18.48
N LYS A 35 11.72 -32.65 -18.06
CA LYS A 35 12.08 -32.56 -16.66
C LYS A 35 10.86 -31.99 -15.93
N VAL A 36 10.10 -32.85 -15.29
CA VAL A 36 9.13 -32.40 -14.29
C VAL A 36 9.98 -31.74 -13.23
N SER A 37 9.88 -30.41 -13.15
CA SER A 37 10.56 -29.65 -12.12
C SER A 37 10.02 -30.18 -10.78
N ALA A 38 10.87 -30.82 -10.00
CA ALA A 38 10.47 -31.35 -8.70
C ALA A 38 9.93 -30.18 -7.86
N VAL A 39 8.69 -30.31 -7.37
CA VAL A 39 8.14 -29.35 -6.42
C VAL A 39 9.08 -29.30 -5.22
N PRO A 40 9.57 -28.13 -4.79
CA PRO A 40 10.44 -28.03 -3.63
C PRO A 40 9.77 -28.68 -2.40
N PRO A 41 10.53 -29.25 -1.45
CA PRO A 41 9.96 -29.84 -0.26
C PRO A 41 9.15 -28.80 0.51
N ALA A 42 7.99 -29.21 1.02
CA ALA A 42 7.12 -28.37 1.81
C ALA A 42 7.85 -27.83 3.06
N SER A 43 7.79 -26.52 3.28
CA SER A 43 8.35 -25.86 4.45
C SER A 43 7.26 -25.57 5.48
N THR A 44 7.64 -25.51 6.76
CA THR A 44 6.75 -25.10 7.85
C THR A 44 7.04 -23.67 8.22
N TYR A 45 5.99 -22.85 8.37
CA TYR A 45 6.10 -21.43 8.74
C TYR A 45 5.24 -21.15 9.97
N ASN A 46 5.76 -20.32 10.87
CA ASN A 46 5.01 -19.75 12.00
C ASN A 46 4.58 -18.34 11.61
N VAL A 47 3.29 -18.16 11.33
CA VAL A 47 2.69 -16.87 10.99
C VAL A 47 2.24 -16.21 12.27
N ALA A 48 3.06 -15.30 12.80
CA ALA A 48 2.80 -14.60 14.05
C ALA A 48 1.53 -13.76 13.96
N LEU A 49 0.61 -13.89 14.92
CA LEU A 49 -0.59 -13.08 14.98
C LEU A 49 -0.26 -11.58 15.17
N ALA A 50 0.80 -11.29 15.88
CA ALA A 50 1.26 -9.93 16.17
C ALA A 50 1.35 -9.01 14.92
N GLY A 51 1.84 -9.56 13.80
CA GLY A 51 2.01 -8.80 12.55
C GLY A 51 0.95 -9.09 11.47
N ASN A 52 0.17 -10.18 11.64
CA ASN A 52 -0.65 -10.73 10.55
C ASN A 52 -2.13 -10.89 10.90
N ALA A 53 -2.55 -10.52 12.13
CA ALA A 53 -3.91 -10.72 12.60
C ALA A 53 -4.65 -9.42 12.88
N PHE A 54 -5.99 -9.52 12.81
CA PHE A 54 -6.93 -8.44 13.09
C PHE A 54 -8.16 -8.98 13.80
N ILE A 55 -8.72 -8.25 14.76
CA ILE A 55 -10.05 -8.52 15.30
C ILE A 55 -11.06 -7.97 14.29
N THR A 56 -11.46 -8.82 13.34
CA THR A 56 -12.30 -8.41 12.20
C THR A 56 -13.78 -8.32 12.54
N THR A 57 -14.20 -8.96 13.63
CA THR A 57 -15.54 -8.85 14.20
C THR A 57 -15.38 -8.68 15.72
N PRO A 58 -15.28 -7.43 16.21
CA PRO A 58 -15.33 -7.17 17.65
C PRO A 58 -16.75 -7.45 18.18
N ALA A 59 -16.85 -8.06 19.34
CA ALA A 59 -18.13 -8.45 19.93
C ALA A 59 -18.21 -8.19 21.44
N GLY A 60 -17.65 -7.07 21.89
CA GLY A 60 -17.69 -6.64 23.29
C GLY A 60 -16.88 -7.50 24.26
N GLY A 61 -15.98 -8.34 23.77
CA GLY A 61 -15.01 -9.06 24.57
C GLY A 61 -13.80 -8.21 24.95
N SER A 62 -12.88 -8.80 25.73
CA SER A 62 -11.64 -8.14 26.18
C SER A 62 -10.41 -8.53 25.37
N GLU A 63 -10.59 -9.28 24.28
CA GLU A 63 -9.50 -9.75 23.43
C GLU A 63 -8.69 -8.57 22.86
N VAL A 64 -7.38 -8.75 22.88
CA VAL A 64 -6.40 -7.79 22.35
C VAL A 64 -5.35 -8.49 21.52
N LEU A 65 -4.86 -7.77 20.50
CA LEU A 65 -3.67 -8.18 19.74
C LEU A 65 -2.49 -7.34 20.22
N THR A 66 -1.44 -8.03 20.61
CA THR A 66 -0.17 -7.45 21.08
C THR A 66 0.99 -8.08 20.30
N ASP A 67 2.22 -7.67 20.60
CA ASP A 67 3.42 -8.31 20.03
C ASP A 67 3.61 -9.77 20.43
N ASN A 68 2.84 -10.24 21.43
CA ASN A 68 2.78 -11.66 21.83
C ASN A 68 1.65 -12.45 21.13
N GLY A 69 0.86 -11.80 20.29
CA GLY A 69 -0.30 -12.40 19.62
C GLY A 69 -1.64 -12.01 20.27
N LEU A 70 -2.64 -12.88 20.12
CA LEU A 70 -3.97 -12.72 20.68
C LEU A 70 -3.98 -13.15 22.15
N GLY A 71 -4.47 -12.28 23.01
CA GLY A 71 -4.67 -12.55 24.44
C GLY A 71 -5.99 -12.00 24.96
N ASN A 72 -6.31 -12.27 26.23
CA ASN A 72 -7.54 -11.85 26.90
C ASN A 72 -8.83 -12.23 26.14
N TRP A 73 -8.82 -13.33 25.43
CA TRP A 73 -9.92 -13.74 24.56
C TRP A 73 -11.09 -14.31 25.36
N THR A 74 -12.15 -13.51 25.54
CA THR A 74 -13.32 -13.84 26.35
C THR A 74 -14.58 -14.10 25.54
N SER A 75 -14.76 -13.45 24.38
CA SER A 75 -16.00 -13.52 23.59
C SER A 75 -15.99 -14.68 22.60
N SER A 76 -17.06 -15.48 22.59
CA SER A 76 -17.32 -16.51 21.57
C SER A 76 -17.82 -15.93 20.25
N SER A 77 -18.30 -14.68 20.27
CA SER A 77 -18.83 -14.00 19.08
C SER A 77 -17.77 -13.20 18.33
N SER A 78 -16.63 -12.86 18.97
CA SER A 78 -15.55 -12.16 18.28
C SER A 78 -14.80 -13.08 17.32
N ILE A 79 -14.32 -12.50 16.22
CA ILE A 79 -13.52 -13.21 15.20
C ILE A 79 -12.20 -12.50 15.02
N THR A 80 -11.11 -13.24 15.26
CA THR A 80 -9.75 -12.82 14.91
C THR A 80 -9.35 -13.50 13.60
N SER A 81 -8.99 -12.72 12.61
CA SER A 81 -8.58 -13.19 11.27
C SER A 81 -7.09 -12.97 11.05
N VAL A 82 -6.40 -14.04 10.62
CA VAL A 82 -4.97 -14.05 10.31
C VAL A 82 -4.83 -14.18 8.80
N TYR A 83 -3.89 -13.42 8.22
CA TYR A 83 -3.69 -13.39 6.77
C TYR A 83 -2.22 -13.67 6.43
N PHE A 84 -2.03 -14.47 5.39
CA PHE A 84 -0.73 -14.73 4.75
C PHE A 84 -0.95 -15.03 3.27
N ARG A 85 0.09 -14.86 2.46
CA ARG A 85 0.01 -15.10 1.03
C ARG A 85 0.80 -16.34 0.66
N LEU A 86 0.19 -17.23 -0.13
CA LEU A 86 0.83 -18.41 -0.72
C LEU A 86 1.23 -18.13 -2.17
N GLY A 87 2.42 -18.54 -2.55
CA GLY A 87 2.90 -18.48 -3.94
C GLY A 87 2.44 -19.64 -4.81
N LEU A 88 1.96 -20.72 -4.19
CA LEU A 88 1.54 -21.94 -4.87
C LEU A 88 0.13 -22.39 -4.45
N SER A 89 -0.58 -23.02 -5.37
CA SER A 89 -1.78 -23.83 -5.08
C SER A 89 -1.38 -25.18 -4.47
N GLY A 90 -2.34 -25.91 -3.91
CA GLY A 90 -2.13 -27.25 -3.37
C GLY A 90 -2.60 -27.40 -1.92
N GLN A 91 -2.22 -28.50 -1.30
CA GLN A 91 -2.61 -28.79 0.06
C GLN A 91 -1.95 -27.83 1.05
N LEU A 92 -2.76 -27.23 1.92
CA LEU A 92 -2.38 -26.42 3.07
C LEU A 92 -2.81 -27.12 4.34
N ASN A 93 -1.87 -27.42 5.22
CA ASN A 93 -2.12 -27.89 6.58
C ASN A 93 -1.99 -26.70 7.52
N VAL A 94 -2.90 -26.60 8.49
CA VAL A 94 -2.93 -25.50 9.47
C VAL A 94 -2.98 -26.08 10.87
N ALA A 95 -2.18 -25.50 11.76
CA ALA A 95 -2.24 -25.73 13.20
C ALA A 95 -2.22 -24.38 13.93
N VAL A 96 -2.62 -24.37 15.19
CA VAL A 96 -2.64 -23.18 16.05
C VAL A 96 -1.64 -23.39 17.19
N LYS A 97 -0.71 -22.45 17.36
CA LYS A 97 0.19 -22.41 18.52
C LYS A 97 -0.45 -21.58 19.61
N ALA A 98 -0.85 -22.25 20.68
CA ALA A 98 -1.67 -21.66 21.72
C ALA A 98 -1.36 -22.23 23.11
N LYS A 99 -1.83 -21.53 24.15
CA LYS A 99 -1.94 -22.04 25.52
C LYS A 99 -3.29 -21.62 26.11
N VAL A 100 -3.80 -22.39 27.04
CA VAL A 100 -5.05 -22.08 27.76
C VAL A 100 -4.68 -21.78 29.22
N PRO A 101 -4.80 -20.51 29.67
CA PRO A 101 -4.36 -20.14 31.01
C PRO A 101 -5.02 -20.92 32.15
N SER A 102 -6.28 -21.35 31.95
CA SER A 102 -7.00 -22.20 32.91
C SER A 102 -8.11 -23.00 32.23
N GLY A 103 -8.29 -24.24 32.66
CA GLY A 103 -9.35 -25.12 32.13
C GLY A 103 -9.05 -25.66 30.73
N THR A 104 -10.10 -25.80 29.94
CA THR A 104 -10.04 -26.24 28.53
C THR A 104 -10.93 -25.37 27.66
N SER A 105 -10.62 -25.29 26.38
CA SER A 105 -11.47 -24.61 25.42
C SER A 105 -11.60 -25.37 24.11
N VAL A 106 -12.67 -25.04 23.37
CA VAL A 106 -12.85 -25.44 21.98
C VAL A 106 -12.95 -24.17 21.17
N ILE A 107 -12.14 -24.08 20.13
CA ILE A 107 -12.18 -22.98 19.17
C ILE A 107 -12.52 -23.51 17.78
N LYS A 108 -13.18 -22.70 16.98
CA LYS A 108 -13.38 -22.93 15.56
C LYS A 108 -12.28 -22.23 14.77
N VAL A 109 -11.54 -23.01 13.99
CA VAL A 109 -10.54 -22.52 13.03
C VAL A 109 -11.17 -22.62 11.63
N ASN A 110 -11.47 -21.51 11.01
CA ASN A 110 -11.98 -21.46 9.65
C ASN A 110 -10.83 -21.16 8.68
N ILE A 111 -10.52 -22.10 7.80
CA ILE A 111 -9.43 -21.98 6.83
C ILE A 111 -10.07 -21.77 5.46
N ASN A 112 -10.01 -20.55 4.94
CA ASN A 112 -10.54 -20.18 3.63
C ASN A 112 -11.99 -20.66 3.38
N GLY A 113 -12.85 -20.52 4.40
CA GLY A 113 -14.27 -20.91 4.36
C GLY A 113 -14.58 -22.28 4.99
N LYS A 114 -13.61 -23.19 5.15
CA LYS A 114 -13.80 -24.51 5.75
C LYS A 114 -13.49 -24.48 7.26
N GLY A 115 -14.46 -24.83 8.09
CA GLY A 115 -14.35 -24.80 9.56
C GLY A 115 -13.91 -26.13 10.17
N PHE A 116 -13.08 -26.04 11.23
CA PHE A 116 -12.60 -27.13 12.04
C PHE A 116 -12.70 -26.76 13.53
N ASN A 117 -13.18 -27.66 14.36
CA ASN A 117 -13.16 -27.46 15.81
C ASN A 117 -11.88 -28.06 16.40
N VAL A 118 -11.18 -27.27 17.22
CA VAL A 118 -9.92 -27.63 17.85
C VAL A 118 -10.08 -27.53 19.35
N LYS A 119 -9.80 -28.63 20.06
CA LYS A 119 -9.74 -28.63 21.53
C LYS A 119 -8.36 -28.20 21.98
N LEU A 120 -8.30 -27.20 22.85
CA LEU A 120 -7.10 -26.63 23.44
C LEU A 120 -7.06 -26.94 24.94
N THR A 121 -5.87 -27.29 25.46
CA THR A 121 -5.65 -27.61 26.86
C THR A 121 -4.24 -27.23 27.28
N GLY A 122 -4.03 -26.99 28.58
CA GLY A 122 -2.70 -26.70 29.13
C GLY A 122 -2.26 -25.26 29.06
N ASP A 123 -1.51 -24.84 30.05
CA ASP A 123 -1.03 -23.48 30.29
C ASP A 123 0.33 -23.21 29.65
N THR A 124 0.89 -24.18 28.95
CA THR A 124 2.14 -24.09 28.21
C THR A 124 1.88 -24.00 26.70
N TRP A 125 2.75 -23.29 26.00
CA TRP A 125 2.65 -23.17 24.54
C TRP A 125 2.77 -24.52 23.85
N SER A 126 1.73 -24.89 23.09
CA SER A 126 1.66 -26.12 22.32
C SER A 126 1.07 -25.87 20.95
N THR A 127 1.41 -26.73 19.98
CA THR A 127 0.88 -26.66 18.63
C THR A 127 -0.25 -27.67 18.45
N TYR A 128 -1.44 -27.19 18.13
CA TYR A 128 -2.66 -27.99 17.98
C TYR A 128 -3.04 -28.08 16.50
N PRO A 129 -2.98 -29.27 15.85
CA PRO A 129 -3.44 -29.43 14.48
C PRO A 129 -4.92 -29.01 14.34
N ALA A 130 -5.22 -28.19 13.36
CA ALA A 130 -6.58 -27.76 13.07
C ALA A 130 -7.19 -28.57 11.93
N GLY A 131 -6.52 -28.61 10.77
CA GLY A 131 -7.02 -29.35 9.61
C GLY A 131 -6.26 -29.02 8.34
N SER A 132 -6.76 -29.57 7.23
CA SER A 132 -6.18 -29.38 5.90
C SER A 132 -7.23 -28.98 4.89
N VAL A 133 -6.83 -28.11 3.97
CA VAL A 133 -7.65 -27.66 2.83
C VAL A 133 -6.81 -27.70 1.55
N ASN A 134 -7.47 -27.82 0.40
CA ASN A 134 -6.82 -27.63 -0.88
C ASN A 134 -7.00 -26.16 -1.33
N ILE A 135 -5.91 -25.48 -1.58
CA ILE A 135 -5.88 -24.10 -2.12
C ILE A 135 -5.85 -24.20 -3.63
N GLY A 136 -6.92 -23.76 -4.28
CA GLY A 136 -7.06 -23.85 -5.75
C GLY A 136 -6.22 -22.84 -6.51
N THR A 137 -5.96 -21.67 -5.92
CA THR A 137 -5.22 -20.57 -6.57
C THR A 137 -4.26 -19.93 -5.57
N ALA A 138 -3.04 -19.65 -6.01
CA ALA A 138 -2.06 -18.87 -5.23
C ALA A 138 -2.63 -17.47 -4.91
N GLY A 139 -2.30 -16.96 -3.73
CA GLY A 139 -2.81 -15.67 -3.27
C GLY A 139 -2.94 -15.61 -1.76
N TYR A 140 -3.65 -14.59 -1.27
CA TYR A 140 -3.90 -14.46 0.16
C TYR A 140 -4.90 -15.50 0.67
N VAL A 141 -4.58 -16.03 1.84
CA VAL A 141 -5.40 -16.99 2.60
C VAL A 141 -5.79 -16.33 3.91
N LYS A 142 -7.06 -16.53 4.29
CA LYS A 142 -7.61 -16.08 5.56
C LYS A 142 -7.82 -17.31 6.47
N VAL A 143 -7.26 -17.25 7.68
CA VAL A 143 -7.58 -18.16 8.78
C VAL A 143 -8.30 -17.37 9.86
N ALA A 144 -9.55 -17.73 10.17
CA ALA A 144 -10.33 -17.04 11.18
C ALA A 144 -10.48 -17.93 12.43
N LEU A 145 -10.25 -17.32 13.60
CA LEU A 145 -10.37 -17.93 14.92
C LEU A 145 -11.63 -17.41 15.61
N GLN A 146 -12.46 -18.31 16.12
CA GLN A 146 -13.68 -17.99 16.88
C GLN A 146 -13.81 -18.95 18.06
N GLY A 147 -14.22 -18.45 19.23
CA GLY A 147 -14.52 -19.26 20.41
C GLY A 147 -15.78 -20.10 20.18
N VAL A 148 -15.80 -21.36 20.72
CA VAL A 148 -16.97 -22.23 20.71
C VAL A 148 -17.43 -22.46 22.14
N SER A 149 -16.55 -23.02 22.99
CA SER A 149 -16.82 -23.28 24.42
C SER A 149 -15.55 -23.21 25.23
N LYS A 150 -15.66 -22.89 26.51
CA LYS A 150 -14.55 -22.88 27.47
C LYS A 150 -15.02 -23.22 28.88
N THR A 151 -14.13 -23.75 29.70
CA THR A 151 -14.39 -24.01 31.12
C THR A 151 -13.70 -22.99 32.03
N GLY A 152 -12.66 -22.29 31.51
CA GLY A 152 -11.96 -21.20 32.21
C GLY A 152 -12.46 -19.80 31.79
N SER A 153 -11.78 -18.78 32.28
CA SER A 153 -12.12 -17.37 31.99
C SER A 153 -11.83 -16.96 30.55
N PHE A 154 -10.79 -17.51 29.93
CA PHE A 154 -10.33 -17.19 28.59
C PHE A 154 -10.41 -18.39 27.65
N PHE A 155 -10.54 -18.17 26.34
CA PHE A 155 -10.43 -19.24 25.34
C PHE A 155 -8.99 -19.72 25.22
N ALA A 156 -8.08 -18.83 24.90
CA ALA A 156 -6.66 -19.10 24.77
C ALA A 156 -5.85 -17.82 24.60
N ASP A 157 -4.54 -17.90 24.85
CA ASP A 157 -3.56 -17.04 24.20
C ASP A 157 -3.08 -17.76 22.94
N VAL A 158 -2.99 -17.03 21.81
CA VAL A 158 -2.56 -17.59 20.51
C VAL A 158 -1.42 -16.76 19.96
N SER A 159 -0.24 -17.36 19.78
CA SER A 159 0.92 -16.66 19.24
C SER A 159 1.01 -16.74 17.72
N ASP A 160 0.78 -17.93 17.14
CA ASP A 160 1.03 -18.20 15.73
C ASP A 160 -0.06 -19.10 15.10
N ILE A 161 -0.26 -18.93 13.81
CA ILE A 161 -0.79 -19.96 12.93
C ILE A 161 0.41 -20.69 12.31
N VAL A 162 0.49 -22.00 12.49
CA VAL A 162 1.54 -22.84 11.90
C VAL A 162 1.01 -23.43 10.60
N ILE A 163 1.71 -23.18 9.50
CA ILE A 163 1.30 -23.62 8.17
C ILE A 163 2.35 -24.53 7.53
N SER A 164 1.90 -25.53 6.79
CA SER A 164 2.76 -26.47 6.04
C SER A 164 2.00 -27.08 4.86
N GLY A 165 2.66 -27.88 4.06
CA GLY A 165 2.05 -28.59 2.93
C GLY A 165 2.59 -28.14 1.59
N VAL A 166 2.09 -28.69 0.48
CA VAL A 166 2.57 -28.39 -0.88
C VAL A 166 2.46 -26.90 -1.21
N SER A 167 1.41 -26.23 -0.76
CA SER A 167 1.19 -24.80 -1.00
C SER A 167 2.22 -23.88 -0.34
N THR A 168 2.97 -24.38 0.65
CA THR A 168 4.02 -23.62 1.36
C THR A 168 5.43 -23.88 0.82
N ALA A 169 5.59 -24.60 -0.27
CA ALA A 169 6.91 -24.97 -0.79
C ALA A 169 7.72 -23.79 -1.35
N SER A 170 7.07 -22.67 -1.70
CA SER A 170 7.77 -21.44 -2.09
C SER A 170 6.90 -20.20 -1.99
N ASN A 171 7.57 -19.02 -1.92
CA ASN A 171 6.95 -17.69 -1.99
C ASN A 171 5.80 -17.45 -0.99
N VAL A 172 5.99 -17.91 0.25
CA VAL A 172 5.08 -17.55 1.35
C VAL A 172 5.42 -16.15 1.84
N VAL A 173 4.43 -15.24 1.82
CA VAL A 173 4.60 -13.84 2.24
C VAL A 173 3.70 -13.55 3.43
N TYR A 174 4.28 -13.06 4.49
CA TYR A 174 3.63 -12.62 5.72
C TYR A 174 4.60 -11.71 6.50
N ALA A 175 4.09 -10.92 7.43
CA ALA A 175 4.93 -10.14 8.32
C ALA A 175 5.73 -11.08 9.25
N ASN A 176 7.02 -11.23 8.95
CA ASN A 176 7.92 -12.18 9.62
C ASN A 176 9.03 -11.51 10.45
N ASP A 177 9.08 -10.19 10.43
CA ASP A 177 10.01 -9.38 11.21
C ASP A 177 9.27 -8.61 12.32
N PRO A 178 9.52 -8.87 13.60
CA PRO A 178 8.88 -8.17 14.72
C PRO A 178 9.01 -6.64 14.66
N ALA A 179 10.11 -6.11 14.14
CA ALA A 179 10.30 -4.67 13.98
C ALA A 179 9.29 -4.03 13.00
N ASN A 180 8.70 -4.85 12.13
CA ASN A 180 7.74 -4.41 11.11
C ASN A 180 6.27 -4.75 11.44
N TYR A 181 5.95 -5.40 12.56
CA TYR A 181 4.57 -5.83 12.87
C TYR A 181 3.56 -4.68 12.88
N TYR A 182 3.90 -3.57 13.49
CA TYR A 182 3.04 -2.38 13.49
C TYR A 182 2.78 -1.86 12.07
N TRP A 183 3.83 -1.71 11.26
CA TRP A 183 3.75 -1.23 9.88
C TRP A 183 3.00 -2.20 8.98
N SER A 184 3.22 -3.51 9.18
CA SER A 184 2.51 -4.56 8.46
C SER A 184 1.02 -4.57 8.78
N ARG A 185 0.61 -4.31 10.02
CA ARG A 185 -0.81 -4.15 10.36
C ARG A 185 -1.41 -2.89 9.75
N ARG A 186 -0.67 -1.79 9.63
CA ARG A 186 -1.11 -0.63 8.84
C ARG A 186 -1.29 -0.98 7.37
N GLY A 187 -0.41 -1.83 6.85
CA GLY A 187 -0.37 -2.18 5.43
C GLY A 187 0.46 -1.20 4.61
N PRO A 188 0.79 -1.57 3.35
CA PRO A 188 1.63 -0.77 2.48
C PRO A 188 1.03 0.61 2.16
N SER A 189 1.81 1.67 2.30
CA SER A 189 1.51 2.96 1.69
C SER A 189 1.93 2.94 0.23
N VAL A 190 1.12 3.52 -0.66
CA VAL A 190 1.32 3.49 -2.11
C VAL A 190 1.29 4.89 -2.71
N HIS A 191 2.11 5.13 -3.72
CA HIS A 191 2.38 6.47 -4.22
C HIS A 191 2.36 6.55 -5.75
N LEU A 192 2.03 7.73 -6.27
CA LEU A 192 2.21 8.13 -7.67
C LEU A 192 3.16 9.32 -7.72
N GLY A 193 4.36 9.14 -8.24
CA GLY A 193 5.31 10.23 -8.46
C GLY A 193 5.13 10.85 -9.83
N PHE A 194 5.08 12.19 -9.90
CA PHE A 194 4.91 12.93 -11.14
C PHE A 194 6.17 13.71 -11.46
N THR A 195 6.63 13.64 -12.71
CA THR A 195 7.82 14.39 -13.17
C THR A 195 7.41 15.42 -14.20
N PRO A 196 7.52 16.73 -13.89
CA PRO A 196 7.36 17.76 -14.89
C PRO A 196 8.37 17.62 -16.03
N PRO A 197 8.06 18.16 -17.23
CA PRO A 197 9.03 18.21 -18.33
C PRO A 197 10.33 18.89 -17.92
N SER A 198 11.45 18.43 -18.50
CA SER A 198 12.77 18.99 -18.19
C SER A 198 12.82 20.49 -18.46
N GLY A 199 13.45 21.25 -17.56
CA GLY A 199 13.55 22.71 -17.64
C GLY A 199 12.33 23.47 -17.15
N THR A 200 11.26 22.77 -16.71
CA THR A 200 10.06 23.43 -16.17
C THR A 200 10.20 23.67 -14.67
N THR A 201 9.96 24.91 -14.25
CA THR A 201 9.84 25.28 -12.83
C THR A 201 8.36 25.35 -12.47
N ALA A 202 7.87 24.42 -11.66
CA ALA A 202 6.47 24.34 -11.25
C ALA A 202 6.19 25.29 -10.07
N GLU A 203 5.35 26.27 -10.27
CA GLU A 203 4.89 27.19 -9.23
C GLU A 203 3.60 26.69 -8.58
N TRP A 204 2.69 26.11 -9.39
CA TRP A 204 1.41 25.59 -8.95
C TRP A 204 1.28 24.10 -9.30
N PHE A 205 0.60 23.36 -8.44
CA PHE A 205 0.22 21.98 -8.69
C PHE A 205 -1.28 21.79 -8.42
N TYR A 206 -2.01 21.35 -9.44
CA TYR A 206 -3.43 21.04 -9.41
C TYR A 206 -3.66 19.56 -9.60
N SER A 207 -4.61 18.98 -8.85
CA SER A 207 -5.10 17.63 -9.08
C SER A 207 -6.56 17.48 -8.63
N GLU A 208 -7.19 16.41 -9.08
CA GLU A 208 -8.52 16.00 -8.66
C GLU A 208 -8.48 14.62 -8.01
N LEU A 209 -9.22 14.45 -6.92
CA LEU A 209 -9.28 13.23 -6.13
C LEU A 209 -10.74 12.81 -5.95
N ASN A 210 -11.00 11.52 -6.20
CA ASN A 210 -12.28 10.87 -5.92
C ASN A 210 -12.03 9.59 -5.11
N VAL A 211 -12.68 9.47 -3.97
CA VAL A 211 -12.71 8.25 -3.17
C VAL A 211 -14.00 7.53 -3.50
N PRO A 212 -13.98 6.34 -4.14
CA PRO A 212 -15.19 5.60 -4.46
C PRO A 212 -16.03 5.27 -3.22
N PRO A 213 -17.36 5.16 -3.34
CA PRO A 213 -18.22 4.77 -2.23
C PRO A 213 -17.76 3.46 -1.57
N GLY A 214 -17.70 3.44 -0.25
CA GLY A 214 -17.26 2.30 0.54
C GLY A 214 -15.74 2.13 0.65
N GLN A 215 -14.93 2.99 0.01
CA GLN A 215 -13.47 2.98 0.12
C GLN A 215 -12.93 3.97 1.17
N ASP A 216 -13.80 4.75 1.76
CA ASP A 216 -13.53 5.76 2.79
C ASP A 216 -13.42 5.16 4.20
N LYS A 217 -12.55 4.18 4.35
CA LYS A 217 -12.33 3.46 5.62
C LYS A 217 -11.68 4.38 6.66
N ILE A 218 -12.02 4.18 7.94
CA ILE A 218 -11.37 4.87 9.06
C ILE A 218 -9.86 4.59 9.04
N GLY A 219 -9.06 5.60 9.35
CA GLY A 219 -7.61 5.53 9.32
C GLY A 219 -7.02 5.79 7.93
N SER A 220 -7.80 6.27 6.96
CA SER A 220 -7.31 6.53 5.60
C SER A 220 -6.83 7.96 5.42
N TYR A 221 -5.69 8.11 4.74
CA TYR A 221 -5.24 9.38 4.19
C TYR A 221 -5.15 9.26 2.66
N PHE A 222 -6.00 10.00 1.98
CA PHE A 222 -6.02 10.18 0.54
C PHE A 222 -5.33 11.50 0.22
N MET A 223 -4.03 11.46 -0.02
CA MET A 223 -3.22 12.63 -0.27
C MET A 223 -3.19 12.95 -1.76
N ALA A 224 -3.69 14.12 -2.12
CA ALA A 224 -3.82 14.58 -3.50
C ALA A 224 -2.53 15.22 -4.03
N ASN A 225 -2.03 16.25 -3.33
CA ASN A 225 -0.88 17.04 -3.73
C ASN A 225 0.25 16.94 -2.71
N GLY A 226 1.27 16.14 -3.02
CA GLY A 226 2.52 16.08 -2.30
C GLY A 226 3.64 16.79 -3.07
N PHE A 227 4.62 17.27 -2.33
CA PHE A 227 5.83 17.91 -2.84
C PHE A 227 6.98 17.72 -1.85
N SER A 228 8.21 18.01 -2.23
CA SER A 228 9.39 17.74 -1.39
C SER A 228 9.36 18.40 0.00
N GLY A 229 8.50 19.38 0.21
CA GLY A 229 8.37 20.10 1.49
C GLY A 229 7.10 19.83 2.27
N GLY A 230 6.15 19.04 1.75
CA GLY A 230 4.87 18.86 2.42
C GLY A 230 3.85 18.05 1.62
N TYR A 231 2.61 18.01 2.14
CA TYR A 231 1.53 17.21 1.58
C TYR A 231 0.15 17.77 1.93
N PHE A 232 -0.80 17.58 1.02
CA PHE A 232 -2.14 18.11 1.08
C PHE A 232 -3.19 17.11 0.57
N GLY A 233 -4.23 16.83 1.36
CA GLY A 233 -5.27 15.85 1.00
C GLY A 233 -6.40 15.78 2.01
N ILE A 234 -7.12 14.63 2.02
CA ILE A 234 -8.28 14.38 2.89
C ILE A 234 -8.12 13.10 3.70
N GLN A 235 -8.63 13.11 4.92
CA GLN A 235 -8.55 12.00 5.87
C GLN A 235 -9.91 11.55 6.37
N VAL A 236 -9.99 10.27 6.80
CA VAL A 236 -11.07 9.72 7.63
C VAL A 236 -10.48 9.37 8.99
N ASN A 237 -10.72 10.21 9.99
CA ASN A 237 -10.14 10.05 11.32
C ASN A 237 -10.98 9.17 12.25
N SER A 238 -12.32 9.23 12.06
CA SER A 238 -13.27 8.39 12.81
C SER A 238 -14.57 8.20 12.03
N GLY A 239 -15.56 7.54 12.61
CA GLY A 239 -16.91 7.42 12.03
C GLY A 239 -17.64 8.77 11.91
N THR A 240 -17.19 9.79 12.66
CA THR A 240 -17.83 11.13 12.72
C THR A 240 -16.88 12.27 12.34
N GLU A 241 -15.60 11.98 12.10
CA GLU A 241 -14.60 13.01 11.82
C GLU A 241 -13.85 12.75 10.52
N ARG A 242 -13.92 13.73 9.62
CA ARG A 242 -13.15 13.82 8.38
C ARG A 242 -12.44 15.15 8.33
N ARG A 243 -11.26 15.17 7.73
CA ARG A 243 -10.41 16.36 7.63
C ARG A 243 -9.97 16.63 6.20
N VAL A 244 -9.79 17.90 5.92
CA VAL A 244 -8.85 18.38 4.89
C VAL A 244 -7.56 18.72 5.63
N LEU A 245 -6.43 18.12 5.26
CA LEU A 245 -5.17 18.24 5.98
C LEU A 245 -4.07 18.76 5.07
N PHE A 246 -3.35 19.77 5.53
CA PHE A 246 -2.16 20.32 4.89
C PHE A 246 -1.01 20.41 5.89
N SER A 247 0.15 19.88 5.53
CA SER A 247 1.36 19.92 6.37
C SER A 247 2.56 20.35 5.56
N VAL A 248 3.48 21.08 6.22
CA VAL A 248 4.78 21.49 5.67
C VAL A 248 5.85 21.11 6.67
N TRP A 249 6.82 20.31 6.23
CA TRP A 249 7.92 19.88 7.09
C TRP A 249 8.91 20.96 7.38
N ASP A 250 9.45 20.95 8.59
CA ASP A 250 10.59 21.77 8.97
C ASP A 250 11.78 21.50 8.03
N PRO A 251 12.55 22.53 7.66
CA PRO A 251 13.83 22.32 7.01
C PRO A 251 14.85 21.78 8.02
N THR A 252 16.03 21.38 7.55
CA THR A 252 17.13 20.92 8.40
C THR A 252 17.50 21.97 9.47
N THR A 253 17.37 23.26 9.13
CA THR A 253 17.64 24.38 10.05
C THR A 253 16.44 25.33 10.04
N GLY A 254 15.94 25.65 11.21
CA GLY A 254 14.77 26.53 11.41
C GLY A 254 13.47 25.73 11.57
N LYS A 255 12.36 26.45 11.73
CA LYS A 255 11.01 25.91 11.91
C LYS A 255 10.04 26.54 10.94
N THR A 256 9.14 25.76 10.40
CA THR A 256 8.00 26.28 9.64
C THR A 256 7.14 27.17 10.52
N SER A 257 6.61 28.22 9.96
CA SER A 257 5.72 29.16 10.65
C SER A 257 4.47 29.42 9.84
N LEU A 258 3.34 29.56 10.51
CA LEU A 258 2.07 29.92 9.89
C LEU A 258 2.13 31.38 9.44
N VAL A 259 1.85 31.63 8.16
CA VAL A 259 1.70 32.99 7.61
C VAL A 259 0.25 33.45 7.73
N ARG A 260 -0.68 32.61 7.23
CA ARG A 260 -2.13 32.83 7.36
C ARG A 260 -2.90 31.52 7.24
N LYS A 261 -4.13 31.48 7.73
CA LYS A 261 -5.05 30.35 7.58
C LYS A 261 -6.46 30.80 7.20
N GLY A 262 -7.18 29.88 6.59
CA GLY A 262 -8.59 30.08 6.24
C GLY A 262 -9.54 30.05 7.44
N PRO A 263 -10.79 30.49 7.24
CA PRO A 263 -11.82 30.40 8.27
C PRO A 263 -12.02 28.96 8.76
N ASN A 264 -12.12 28.78 10.08
CA ASN A 264 -12.32 27.50 10.77
C ASN A 264 -11.19 26.47 10.57
N VAL A 265 -10.05 26.86 10.02
CA VAL A 265 -8.86 26.04 9.92
C VAL A 265 -8.13 26.06 11.27
N VAL A 266 -7.84 24.89 11.79
CA VAL A 266 -7.01 24.68 12.98
C VAL A 266 -5.57 24.56 12.53
N ASP A 267 -4.68 25.33 13.15
CA ASP A 267 -3.22 25.18 13.00
C ASP A 267 -2.64 24.45 14.19
N ASN A 268 -1.63 23.64 13.93
CA ASN A 268 -0.95 22.79 14.88
C ASN A 268 0.49 22.55 14.43
N THR A 269 1.24 21.84 15.24
CA THR A 269 2.52 21.22 14.88
C THR A 269 2.37 19.71 14.89
N PHE A 270 3.15 19.01 14.11
CA PHE A 270 3.22 17.55 14.14
C PHE A 270 4.63 17.08 14.48
N GLY A 271 4.73 15.83 14.97
CA GLY A 271 5.94 15.12 15.33
C GLY A 271 5.81 13.62 15.00
N GLY A 272 6.85 12.86 15.29
CA GLY A 272 6.90 11.41 15.05
C GLY A 272 7.78 11.09 13.86
N GLU A 273 7.24 11.11 12.64
CA GLU A 273 7.98 10.86 11.38
C GLU A 273 8.67 12.13 10.83
N GLY A 274 9.04 13.07 11.67
CA GLY A 274 9.54 14.39 11.36
C GLY A 274 8.75 15.44 12.12
N THR A 275 9.12 16.73 11.98
CA THR A 275 8.41 17.86 12.60
C THR A 275 8.02 18.89 11.54
N GLY A 276 7.00 19.69 11.84
CA GLY A 276 6.56 20.75 10.94
C GLY A 276 5.26 21.41 11.36
N GLY A 277 4.81 22.31 10.50
CA GLY A 277 3.51 22.96 10.63
C GLY A 277 2.41 22.12 10.01
N GLN A 278 1.27 22.03 10.68
CA GLN A 278 0.08 21.32 10.23
C GLN A 278 -1.12 22.24 10.32
N SER A 279 -1.96 22.18 9.30
CA SER A 279 -3.27 22.81 9.34
C SER A 279 -4.34 21.84 8.86
N TYR A 280 -5.48 21.84 9.54
CA TYR A 280 -6.60 21.03 9.10
C TYR A 280 -7.94 21.76 9.24
N LEU A 281 -8.85 21.44 8.33
CA LEU A 281 -10.24 21.85 8.37
C LEU A 281 -11.10 20.62 8.65
N LEU A 282 -11.93 20.69 9.70
CA LEU A 282 -12.99 19.69 9.89
C LEU A 282 -14.02 19.88 8.78
N PHE A 283 -14.09 18.89 7.91
CA PHE A 283 -14.96 18.94 6.75
C PHE A 283 -15.45 17.53 6.39
N ASN A 284 -16.78 17.35 6.45
CA ASN A 284 -17.41 16.06 6.19
C ASN A 284 -17.52 15.80 4.68
N TRP A 285 -16.37 15.65 4.02
CA TRP A 285 -16.30 15.29 2.62
C TRP A 285 -16.97 13.93 2.35
N LYS A 286 -17.47 13.72 1.13
CA LYS A 286 -18.29 12.56 0.76
C LYS A 286 -17.57 11.68 -0.24
N ALA A 287 -17.56 10.36 0.02
CA ALA A 287 -17.16 9.37 -0.97
C ALA A 287 -18.07 9.47 -2.22
N GLY A 288 -17.51 9.24 -3.40
CA GLY A 288 -18.17 9.42 -4.68
C GLY A 288 -18.07 10.83 -5.26
N SER A 289 -17.79 11.85 -4.42
CA SER A 289 -17.57 13.23 -4.88
C SER A 289 -16.13 13.45 -5.33
N THR A 290 -15.94 14.32 -6.33
CA THR A 290 -14.61 14.72 -6.79
C THR A 290 -14.24 16.08 -6.19
N TYR A 291 -13.14 16.10 -5.44
CA TYR A 291 -12.56 17.30 -4.85
C TYR A 291 -11.36 17.74 -5.67
N LYS A 292 -11.16 19.06 -5.80
CA LYS A 292 -10.01 19.63 -6.53
C LYS A 292 -9.04 20.24 -5.53
N PHE A 293 -7.78 20.02 -5.76
CA PHE A 293 -6.69 20.45 -4.90
C PHE A 293 -5.75 21.38 -5.66
N LEU A 294 -5.37 22.47 -5.05
CA LEU A 294 -4.43 23.43 -5.62
C LEU A 294 -3.37 23.78 -4.59
N THR A 295 -2.12 23.62 -4.95
CA THR A 295 -0.95 23.97 -4.14
C THR A 295 -0.10 24.98 -4.86
N HIS A 296 0.39 25.99 -4.15
CA HIS A 296 1.28 27.03 -4.65
C HIS A 296 2.54 27.06 -3.79
N ALA A 297 3.69 27.21 -4.41
CA ALA A 297 4.95 27.48 -3.74
C ALA A 297 5.68 28.64 -4.39
N ARG A 298 6.09 29.61 -3.58
CA ARG A 298 6.81 30.78 -4.05
C ARG A 298 7.89 31.20 -3.06
N PRO A 299 9.13 31.43 -3.53
CA PRO A 299 10.15 32.10 -2.74
C PRO A 299 9.65 33.43 -2.21
N ASP A 300 9.86 33.70 -0.92
CA ASP A 300 9.35 34.88 -0.22
C ASP A 300 10.24 36.12 -0.36
N GLY A 301 11.37 36.00 -1.07
CA GLY A 301 12.37 37.07 -1.23
C GLY A 301 13.24 37.31 0.00
N SER A 302 13.03 36.56 1.10
CA SER A 302 13.78 36.70 2.37
C SER A 302 14.53 35.43 2.81
N GLY A 303 14.72 34.49 1.89
CA GLY A 303 15.44 33.24 2.14
C GLY A 303 14.54 32.05 2.50
N GLY A 304 13.24 32.21 2.40
CA GLY A 304 12.25 31.16 2.63
C GLY A 304 11.36 30.91 1.42
N THR A 305 10.46 29.96 1.55
CA THR A 305 9.40 29.66 0.59
C THR A 305 8.06 29.59 1.32
N ASP A 306 7.07 30.29 0.78
CA ASP A 306 5.68 30.20 1.21
C ASP A 306 4.96 29.12 0.42
N TYR A 307 4.31 28.20 1.14
CA TYR A 307 3.48 27.12 0.59
C TYR A 307 2.02 27.38 0.95
N SER A 308 1.17 27.49 -0.04
CA SER A 308 -0.25 27.78 0.12
C SER A 308 -1.13 26.69 -0.50
N CYS A 309 -2.28 26.39 0.13
CA CYS A 309 -3.19 25.35 -0.36
C CYS A 309 -4.65 25.80 -0.35
N TRP A 310 -5.38 25.35 -1.37
CA TRP A 310 -6.83 25.54 -1.53
C TRP A 310 -7.49 24.23 -1.94
N ILE A 311 -8.69 23.99 -1.43
CA ILE A 311 -9.57 22.91 -1.87
C ILE A 311 -10.83 23.48 -2.51
N TYR A 312 -11.23 22.93 -3.66
CA TYR A 312 -12.56 23.14 -4.21
C TYR A 312 -13.48 22.05 -3.71
N THR A 313 -14.60 22.44 -3.12
CA THR A 313 -15.61 21.51 -2.61
C THR A 313 -16.87 21.60 -3.46
N PRO A 314 -17.34 20.48 -4.06
CA PRO A 314 -18.54 20.50 -4.90
C PRO A 314 -19.80 20.91 -4.11
N GLU A 315 -19.80 20.69 -2.79
CA GLU A 315 -20.92 21.05 -1.90
C GLU A 315 -21.16 22.56 -1.85
N SER A 316 -20.09 23.36 -1.92
CA SER A 316 -20.19 24.83 -1.92
C SER A 316 -20.00 25.45 -3.30
N GLY A 317 -19.54 24.68 -4.30
CA GLY A 317 -19.21 25.17 -5.63
C GLY A 317 -18.09 26.21 -5.64
N SER A 318 -17.21 26.22 -4.63
CA SER A 318 -16.20 27.27 -4.45
C SER A 318 -14.89 26.75 -3.90
N TRP A 319 -13.81 27.53 -4.13
CA TRP A 319 -12.51 27.31 -3.53
C TRP A 319 -12.52 27.79 -2.07
N ARG A 320 -11.86 27.02 -1.22
CA ARG A 320 -11.65 27.34 0.20
C ARG A 320 -10.15 27.37 0.46
N PHE A 321 -9.68 28.47 0.99
CA PHE A 321 -8.30 28.58 1.45
C PHE A 321 -8.08 27.76 2.71
N ILE A 322 -6.97 27.02 2.76
CA ILE A 322 -6.60 26.23 3.94
C ILE A 322 -5.54 27.00 4.72
N ALA A 323 -4.32 27.10 4.23
CA ALA A 323 -3.28 27.84 4.93
C ALA A 323 -2.14 28.20 3.99
N THR A 324 -1.32 29.18 4.45
CA THR A 324 0.03 29.43 3.97
C THR A 324 1.01 29.19 5.09
N TRP A 325 1.99 28.31 4.84
CA TRP A 325 3.09 28.02 5.73
C TRP A 325 4.40 28.50 5.10
N LYS A 326 5.21 29.20 5.88
CA LYS A 326 6.56 29.61 5.50
C LYS A 326 7.56 28.55 5.95
N ARG A 327 8.37 28.08 5.02
CA ARG A 327 9.52 27.19 5.30
C ARG A 327 10.80 28.02 5.16
N PRO A 328 11.49 28.36 6.25
CA PRO A 328 12.70 29.19 6.21
C PRO A 328 13.87 28.40 5.62
N ASN A 329 14.93 29.11 5.26
CA ASN A 329 16.19 28.55 4.74
C ASN A 329 15.98 27.58 3.57
N THR A 330 14.93 27.82 2.78
CA THR A 330 14.54 26.99 1.63
C THR A 330 14.05 27.94 0.55
N VAL A 331 14.82 28.11 -0.51
CA VAL A 331 14.45 28.95 -1.65
C VAL A 331 14.18 28.05 -2.84
N THR A 332 12.91 27.74 -3.09
CA THR A 332 12.51 26.78 -4.13
C THR A 332 11.07 27.02 -4.60
N TYR A 333 10.73 26.42 -5.70
CA TYR A 333 9.36 26.20 -6.16
C TYR A 333 8.94 24.74 -5.85
N LEU A 334 7.84 24.26 -6.41
CA LEU A 334 7.38 22.88 -6.21
C LEU A 334 8.32 21.90 -6.91
N THR A 335 8.79 20.91 -6.15
CA THR A 335 9.61 19.80 -6.64
C THR A 335 9.12 18.49 -6.04
N GLY A 336 9.50 17.35 -6.65
CA GLY A 336 9.16 16.04 -6.13
C GLY A 336 7.65 15.84 -5.97
N LEU A 337 6.89 16.12 -7.03
CA LEU A 337 5.43 16.04 -7.00
C LEU A 337 4.94 14.59 -6.88
N TYR A 338 3.96 14.34 -6.00
CA TYR A 338 3.41 13.01 -5.79
C TYR A 338 2.00 13.02 -5.20
N SER A 339 1.33 11.89 -5.28
CA SER A 339 0.12 11.58 -4.51
C SER A 339 0.33 10.28 -3.75
N PHE A 340 -0.40 10.06 -2.67
CA PHE A 340 -0.38 8.77 -1.98
C PHE A 340 -1.74 8.34 -1.42
N LEU A 341 -1.83 7.04 -1.13
CA LEU A 341 -2.90 6.43 -0.36
C LEU A 341 -2.27 5.65 0.80
N GLU A 342 -2.69 5.98 2.01
CA GLU A 342 -2.15 5.40 3.23
C GLU A 342 -3.27 5.01 4.21
N ASN A 343 -3.04 3.93 4.96
CA ASN A 343 -3.75 3.63 6.19
C ASN A 343 -2.86 3.97 7.38
N PHE A 344 -3.29 4.88 8.25
CA PHE A 344 -2.57 5.25 9.47
C PHE A 344 -3.10 4.57 10.75
N TYR A 345 -4.05 3.63 10.61
CA TYR A 345 -4.65 2.90 11.73
C TYR A 345 -4.37 1.40 11.63
N ASP A 346 -3.48 0.89 12.47
CA ASP A 346 -2.97 -0.48 12.40
C ASP A 346 -4.06 -1.56 12.59
N ALA A 347 -5.12 -1.28 13.32
CA ALA A 347 -6.23 -2.21 13.48
C ALA A 347 -7.13 -2.34 12.23
N ALA A 348 -6.95 -1.50 11.21
CA ALA A 348 -7.80 -1.43 10.02
C ALA A 348 -7.13 -1.88 8.70
N GLY A 349 -5.89 -2.40 8.76
CA GLY A 349 -5.15 -2.81 7.56
C GLY A 349 -5.74 -4.03 6.82
N TYR A 350 -6.76 -4.68 7.38
CA TYR A 350 -7.51 -5.74 6.69
C TYR A 350 -8.62 -5.20 5.77
N GLN A 351 -8.87 -3.90 5.78
CA GLN A 351 -9.89 -3.24 4.96
C GLN A 351 -9.25 -2.60 3.75
N GLU A 352 -9.73 -2.95 2.56
CA GLU A 352 -9.26 -2.39 1.30
C GLU A 352 -9.59 -0.90 1.20
N ARG A 353 -8.68 -0.16 0.59
CA ARG A 353 -8.81 1.26 0.24
C ARG A 353 -8.46 1.47 -1.21
N LYS A 354 -9.21 2.36 -1.87
CA LYS A 354 -8.96 2.78 -3.26
C LYS A 354 -9.25 4.27 -3.41
N ALA A 355 -8.46 4.93 -4.22
CA ALA A 355 -8.72 6.31 -4.65
C ALA A 355 -8.39 6.49 -6.12
N LEU A 356 -9.10 7.41 -6.77
CA LEU A 356 -8.90 7.81 -8.16
C LEU A 356 -8.31 9.21 -8.19
N TYR A 357 -7.25 9.38 -8.96
CA TYR A 357 -6.51 10.63 -9.13
C TYR A 357 -6.60 11.04 -10.59
N SER A 358 -7.08 12.24 -10.85
CA SER A 358 -7.28 12.76 -12.21
C SER A 358 -6.81 14.21 -12.36
N ASN A 359 -6.69 14.66 -13.61
CA ASN A 359 -6.41 16.04 -13.93
C ASN A 359 -5.19 16.61 -13.20
N GLN A 360 -4.05 15.90 -13.24
CA GLN A 360 -2.80 16.43 -12.69
C GLN A 360 -2.24 17.46 -13.65
N TRP A 361 -2.08 18.70 -13.20
CA TRP A 361 -1.51 19.81 -13.94
C TRP A 361 -0.54 20.58 -13.06
N ILE A 362 0.51 21.08 -13.67
CA ILE A 362 1.33 22.15 -13.09
C ILE A 362 1.12 23.45 -13.87
N ARG A 363 1.32 24.58 -13.19
CA ARG A 363 1.53 25.85 -13.85
C ARG A 363 2.94 26.32 -13.58
N SER A 364 3.68 26.62 -14.65
CA SER A 364 5.05 27.06 -14.56
C SER A 364 5.15 28.50 -14.07
N THR A 365 6.35 28.92 -13.66
CA THR A 365 6.67 30.34 -13.36
C THR A 365 6.52 31.27 -14.57
N THR A 366 6.49 30.72 -15.78
CA THR A 366 6.20 31.49 -17.02
C THR A 366 4.70 31.58 -17.30
N GLY A 367 3.85 30.97 -16.49
CA GLY A 367 2.40 31.03 -16.59
C GLY A 367 1.76 29.98 -17.48
N GLU A 368 2.52 29.01 -17.97
CA GLU A 368 2.02 27.92 -18.81
C GLU A 368 1.43 26.77 -17.97
N TRP A 369 0.25 26.28 -18.33
CA TRP A 369 -0.32 25.07 -17.77
C TRP A 369 0.16 23.84 -18.55
N ILE A 370 0.67 22.82 -17.84
CA ILE A 370 1.22 21.59 -18.41
C ILE A 370 0.55 20.39 -17.74
N GLU A 371 -0.06 19.53 -18.55
CA GLU A 371 -0.71 18.31 -18.05
C GLU A 371 0.32 17.23 -17.75
N LEU A 372 0.20 16.59 -16.57
CA LEU A 372 1.01 15.45 -16.15
C LEU A 372 0.23 14.16 -16.38
N THR A 373 0.60 13.40 -17.40
CA THR A 373 -0.11 12.20 -17.84
C THR A 373 0.62 10.90 -17.51
N THR A 374 1.83 11.00 -16.99
CA THR A 374 2.65 9.85 -16.59
C THR A 374 2.93 9.91 -15.09
N ALA A 375 2.78 8.77 -14.42
CA ALA A 375 3.10 8.61 -13.01
C ALA A 375 3.93 7.36 -12.76
N ARG A 376 4.93 7.46 -11.89
CA ARG A 376 5.70 6.33 -11.38
C ARG A 376 5.04 5.80 -10.12
N PHE A 377 4.65 4.54 -10.13
CA PHE A 377 4.10 3.86 -8.96
C PHE A 377 5.22 3.42 -8.02
N THR A 378 5.09 3.76 -6.73
CA THR A 378 5.99 3.29 -5.67
C THR A 378 5.19 2.82 -4.45
N ALA A 379 5.87 2.14 -3.54
CA ALA A 379 5.32 1.72 -2.26
C ALA A 379 6.38 1.84 -1.17
N ASP A 380 5.97 1.77 0.07
CA ASP A 380 6.84 1.93 1.24
C ASP A 380 7.69 0.70 1.57
N ALA A 381 8.41 0.74 2.69
CA ALA A 381 9.25 -0.34 3.17
C ALA A 381 8.47 -1.63 3.49
N THR A 382 7.19 -1.55 3.84
CA THR A 382 6.34 -2.73 4.09
C THR A 382 6.24 -3.60 2.84
N ALA A 383 6.05 -2.95 1.68
CA ALA A 383 6.06 -3.61 0.39
C ALA A 383 7.48 -4.03 -0.04
N ALA A 384 8.47 -3.13 0.10
CA ALA A 384 9.84 -3.37 -0.34
C ALA A 384 10.52 -4.52 0.42
N ASN A 385 10.20 -4.69 1.70
CA ASN A 385 10.70 -5.78 2.56
C ASN A 385 9.80 -7.03 2.50
N ASP A 386 8.89 -7.10 1.55
CA ASP A 386 8.01 -8.25 1.30
C ASP A 386 7.19 -8.69 2.52
N GLN A 387 6.84 -7.76 3.40
CA GLN A 387 6.00 -8.04 4.56
C GLN A 387 4.52 -8.19 4.17
N ARG A 388 4.07 -7.50 3.10
CA ARG A 388 2.74 -7.59 2.51
C ARG A 388 2.80 -7.28 1.01
N ARG A 389 1.89 -7.90 0.23
CA ARG A 389 1.78 -7.69 -1.23
C ARG A 389 0.39 -7.26 -1.68
N ASP A 390 -0.42 -6.68 -0.83
CA ASP A 390 -1.73 -6.13 -1.18
C ASP A 390 -1.64 -4.61 -1.43
N TYR A 391 -0.98 -4.28 -2.53
CA TYR A 391 -0.77 -2.93 -3.03
C TYR A 391 -0.84 -2.90 -4.56
N ALA A 392 -1.49 -1.88 -5.11
CA ALA A 392 -1.63 -1.72 -6.55
C ALA A 392 -1.80 -0.25 -6.95
N GLY A 393 -1.46 0.03 -8.18
CA GLY A 393 -1.75 1.25 -8.89
C GLY A 393 -2.00 0.96 -10.36
N GLY A 394 -2.49 1.93 -11.10
CA GLY A 394 -2.78 1.76 -12.52
C GLY A 394 -3.57 2.91 -13.11
N VAL A 395 -4.18 2.65 -14.26
CA VAL A 395 -5.10 3.57 -14.94
C VAL A 395 -6.44 2.88 -15.10
N GLU A 396 -7.51 3.57 -14.72
CA GLU A 396 -8.89 3.12 -14.84
C GLU A 396 -9.76 4.29 -15.31
N SER A 397 -10.51 4.09 -16.40
CA SER A 397 -11.38 5.11 -16.98
C SER A 397 -10.70 6.48 -17.18
N GLY A 398 -9.45 6.47 -17.66
CA GLY A 398 -8.66 7.67 -17.92
C GLY A 398 -8.10 8.39 -16.67
N LYS A 399 -8.21 7.76 -15.50
CA LYS A 399 -7.70 8.28 -14.21
C LYS A 399 -6.65 7.33 -13.65
N PHE A 400 -5.66 7.83 -12.95
CA PHE A 400 -4.81 6.99 -12.11
C PHE A 400 -5.61 6.49 -10.93
N PHE A 401 -5.27 5.30 -10.45
CA PHE A 401 -5.75 4.80 -9.16
C PHE A 401 -4.60 4.33 -8.28
N LEU A 402 -4.84 4.39 -6.99
CA LEU A 402 -4.07 3.70 -5.95
C LEU A 402 -5.01 2.80 -5.16
N ARG A 403 -4.52 1.62 -4.76
CA ARG A 403 -5.23 0.62 -3.98
C ARG A 403 -4.27 -0.04 -3.00
N ASN A 404 -4.67 -0.17 -1.74
CA ASN A 404 -3.87 -0.83 -0.72
C ASN A 404 -4.72 -1.51 0.35
N CYS A 405 -4.09 -2.37 1.13
CA CYS A 405 -4.70 -3.13 2.22
C CYS A 405 -5.78 -4.13 1.73
N GLY A 406 -6.43 -4.84 2.67
CA GLY A 406 -7.54 -5.74 2.32
C GLY A 406 -7.14 -7.12 1.82
N PHE A 407 -5.84 -7.42 1.73
CA PHE A 407 -5.31 -8.73 1.37
C PHE A 407 -5.77 -9.26 0.01
N PHE A 408 -5.91 -8.39 -0.99
CA PHE A 408 -6.12 -8.80 -2.38
C PHE A 408 -4.84 -9.43 -2.97
N SER A 409 -4.99 -10.27 -3.99
CA SER A 409 -3.89 -11.07 -4.53
C SER A 409 -3.28 -10.53 -5.82
N ASP A 410 -3.98 -9.63 -6.52
CA ASP A 410 -3.61 -9.00 -7.78
C ASP A 410 -2.76 -7.74 -7.58
N TYR A 411 -1.59 -7.89 -6.98
CA TYR A 411 -0.68 -6.78 -6.74
C TYR A 411 0.03 -6.33 -8.02
N VAL A 412 0.49 -5.07 -8.01
CA VAL A 412 1.28 -4.48 -9.09
C VAL A 412 2.69 -4.19 -8.57
N ASN A 413 3.71 -4.55 -9.34
CA ASN A 413 5.10 -4.28 -8.97
C ASN A 413 5.33 -2.77 -8.81
N TYR A 414 5.95 -2.38 -7.70
CA TYR A 414 6.40 -1.00 -7.54
C TYR A 414 7.50 -0.65 -8.56
N ASN A 415 7.72 0.64 -8.81
CA ASN A 415 8.53 1.19 -9.91
C ASN A 415 7.92 1.00 -11.32
N THR A 416 6.66 0.58 -11.42
CA THR A 416 5.92 0.58 -12.69
C THR A 416 5.51 2.01 -13.06
N ASN A 417 5.69 2.37 -14.32
CA ASN A 417 5.19 3.63 -14.87
C ASN A 417 3.81 3.42 -15.50
N PHE A 418 2.89 4.34 -15.20
CA PHE A 418 1.57 4.38 -15.80
C PHE A 418 1.41 5.64 -16.63
N THR A 419 0.73 5.52 -17.78
CA THR A 419 0.39 6.66 -18.63
C THR A 419 -1.11 6.64 -18.88
N ARG A 420 -1.80 7.74 -18.60
CA ARG A 420 -3.21 7.96 -18.93
C ARG A 420 -3.35 8.83 -20.19
N THR A 421 -4.48 8.73 -20.83
CA THR A 421 -4.82 9.63 -21.95
C THR A 421 -4.89 11.07 -21.46
N PRO A 422 -4.26 12.03 -22.15
CA PRO A 422 -4.41 13.46 -21.85
C PRO A 422 -5.88 13.89 -21.95
N THR A 423 -6.30 14.78 -21.07
CA THR A 423 -7.61 15.44 -21.18
C THR A 423 -7.55 16.63 -22.15
N GLY A 424 -6.39 17.28 -22.20
CA GLY A 424 -6.19 18.53 -22.95
C GLY A 424 -6.98 19.73 -22.43
N VAL A 425 -7.72 19.54 -21.31
CA VAL A 425 -8.57 20.57 -20.71
C VAL A 425 -7.89 21.13 -19.46
N GLN A 426 -7.40 22.35 -19.58
CA GLN A 426 -6.75 23.04 -18.47
C GLN A 426 -7.71 23.24 -17.29
N PRO A 427 -7.18 23.29 -16.04
CA PRO A 427 -7.98 23.61 -14.86
C PRO A 427 -8.69 24.96 -15.02
N ALA A 428 -10.01 24.97 -14.85
CA ALA A 428 -10.79 26.20 -14.80
C ALA A 428 -10.64 26.87 -13.42
N VAL A 429 -9.49 27.50 -13.17
CA VAL A 429 -9.17 28.21 -11.93
C VAL A 429 -8.75 29.62 -12.26
N ASP A 430 -9.51 30.59 -11.76
CA ASP A 430 -9.09 32.00 -11.75
C ASP A 430 -8.21 32.24 -10.51
N LEU A 431 -6.90 32.24 -10.71
CA LEU A 431 -5.92 32.40 -9.64
C LEU A 431 -5.97 33.79 -8.98
N SER A 432 -6.54 34.81 -9.65
CA SER A 432 -6.65 36.16 -9.12
C SER A 432 -7.79 36.33 -8.10
N THR A 433 -8.77 35.40 -8.13
CA THR A 433 -9.97 35.43 -7.27
C THR A 433 -9.93 34.41 -6.15
N LEU A 434 -8.82 33.69 -5.99
CA LEU A 434 -8.66 32.71 -4.90
C LEU A 434 -8.73 33.44 -3.53
N PRO A 435 -9.51 32.87 -2.54
CA PRO A 435 -9.67 33.48 -1.23
C PRO A 435 -8.39 33.51 -0.39
#